data_6a1716910a60a56f572c3de409117513
#
_entry.id   6a1716910a60a56f572c3de409117513
#
_cell.length_a   1.000
_cell.length_b   1.000
_cell.length_c   1.000
_cell.angle_alpha   90.00
_cell.angle_beta   90.00
_cell.angle_gamma   90.00
#
_symmetry.space_group_name_H-M   'P 1'
#
loop_
_entity.id
_entity.type
_entity.pdbx_description
1 polymer ?
#
loop_
_entity_poly.entity_id
_entity_poly.type
_entity_poly.pdbx_seq_one_letter_code
_entity_poly.pdbx_strand_id
1 'polypeptide(L)'
;MKKYNIELAVGFFLLLGILSLAYISINLGKLEIVGREGYTVYADFEKAGGIKPKAMVEMAGVEVGTVKSVGITNDYRARVELTIDKDIKLQEDAIASIKTKGLIGEQFVQISPGGSDTLIPDGGKIRETESAIDIEELISKYVFGKV
;
A
#
# COMPACT_ATOMS: atom_id res chain seq x y z
N MET A 1 -39.74 43.21 7.46
CA MET A 1 -39.65 41.99 8.27
C MET A 1 -39.34 40.72 7.47
N LYS A 2 -39.53 40.65 6.16
CA LYS A 2 -39.20 39.42 5.36
C LYS A 2 -37.71 39.22 5.02
N LYS A 3 -36.87 40.24 5.06
CA LYS A 3 -35.43 40.10 4.74
C LYS A 3 -34.64 39.33 5.79
N TYR A 4 -34.88 39.54 7.07
CA TYR A 4 -34.17 38.84 8.15
C TYR A 4 -34.36 37.31 8.15
N ASN A 5 -35.55 36.87 7.69
CA ASN A 5 -35.84 35.41 7.65
C ASN A 5 -35.02 34.71 6.53
N ILE A 6 -34.72 35.37 5.43
CA ILE A 6 -33.93 34.85 4.31
C ILE A 6 -32.46 34.81 4.70
N GLU A 7 -31.95 35.89 5.30
CA GLU A 7 -30.56 35.95 5.76
C GLU A 7 -30.27 34.89 6.84
N LEU A 8 -31.22 34.71 7.74
CA LEU A 8 -31.11 33.68 8.80
C LEU A 8 -31.18 32.25 8.23
N ALA A 9 -32.06 32.04 7.23
CA ALA A 9 -32.16 30.76 6.54
C ALA A 9 -30.88 30.43 5.74
N VAL A 10 -30.31 31.40 5.04
CA VAL A 10 -29.05 31.26 4.31
C VAL A 10 -27.90 31.00 5.28
N GLY A 11 -27.83 31.72 6.41
CA GLY A 11 -26.80 31.51 7.43
C GLY A 11 -26.87 30.10 8.04
N PHE A 12 -28.08 29.63 8.35
CA PHE A 12 -28.30 28.29 8.86
C PHE A 12 -27.92 27.20 7.83
N PHE A 13 -28.26 27.40 6.56
CA PHE A 13 -27.88 26.49 5.48
C PHE A 13 -26.36 26.41 5.30
N LEU A 14 -25.65 27.55 5.33
CA LEU A 14 -24.19 27.59 5.26
C LEU A 14 -23.56 26.88 6.45
N LEU A 15 -24.10 27.07 7.65
CA LEU A 15 -23.61 26.41 8.86
C LEU A 15 -23.77 24.89 8.78
N LEU A 16 -24.93 24.41 8.31
CA LEU A 16 -25.15 22.98 8.05
C LEU A 16 -24.17 22.43 7.00
N GLY A 17 -23.91 23.20 5.93
CA GLY A 17 -22.96 22.82 4.89
C GLY A 17 -21.55 22.65 5.44
N ILE A 18 -21.09 23.61 6.26
CA ILE A 18 -19.76 23.54 6.91
C ILE A 18 -19.68 22.37 7.88
N LEU A 19 -20.70 22.14 8.69
CA LEU A 19 -20.76 20.99 9.63
C LEU A 19 -20.73 19.66 8.87
N SER A 20 -21.45 19.54 7.76
CA SER A 20 -21.46 18.35 6.92
C SER A 20 -20.09 18.08 6.30
N LEU A 21 -19.42 19.12 5.78
CA LEU A 21 -18.07 19.01 5.24
C LEU A 21 -17.06 18.63 6.33
N ALA A 22 -17.15 19.22 7.51
CA ALA A 22 -16.32 18.89 8.65
C ALA A 22 -16.53 17.42 9.09
N TYR A 23 -17.77 16.96 9.14
CA TYR A 23 -18.09 15.57 9.48
C TYR A 23 -17.52 14.57 8.46
N ILE A 24 -17.69 14.85 7.17
CA ILE A 24 -17.13 14.03 6.08
C ILE A 24 -15.62 14.02 6.15
N SER A 25 -15.00 15.19 6.35
CA SER A 25 -13.54 15.35 6.43
C SER A 25 -12.94 14.55 7.60
N ILE A 26 -13.58 14.59 8.77
CA ILE A 26 -13.17 13.84 9.96
C ILE A 26 -13.35 12.33 9.72
N ASN A 27 -14.45 11.94 9.08
CA ASN A 27 -14.73 10.52 8.85
C ASN A 27 -13.80 9.89 7.82
N LEU A 28 -13.48 10.62 6.75
CA LEU A 28 -12.46 10.23 5.77
C LEU A 28 -11.06 10.22 6.40
N GLY A 29 -10.73 11.22 7.21
CA GLY A 29 -9.44 11.29 7.91
C GLY A 29 -9.26 10.17 8.94
N LYS A 30 -10.31 9.71 9.61
CA LYS A 30 -10.25 8.55 10.53
C LYS A 30 -9.93 7.24 9.82
N LEU A 31 -10.37 7.06 8.58
CA LEU A 31 -9.99 5.89 7.77
C LEU A 31 -8.49 5.84 7.45
N GLU A 32 -7.81 7.00 7.46
CA GLU A 32 -6.36 7.09 7.25
C GLU A 32 -5.56 7.08 8.56
N ILE A 33 -6.14 7.56 9.67
CA ILE A 33 -5.45 7.72 10.96
C ILE A 33 -5.55 6.45 11.83
N VAL A 34 -6.63 5.69 11.69
CA VAL A 34 -6.70 4.35 12.28
C VAL A 34 -5.90 3.42 11.36
N GLY A 35 -4.56 3.53 11.46
CA GLY A 35 -3.65 2.57 10.84
C GLY A 35 -4.14 1.16 11.22
N ARG A 36 -4.22 0.27 10.24
CA ARG A 36 -4.50 -1.14 10.51
C ARG A 36 -3.62 -1.59 11.66
N GLU A 37 -4.25 -2.14 12.70
CA GLU A 37 -3.49 -2.78 13.76
C GLU A 37 -2.76 -3.98 13.17
N GLY A 38 -1.47 -3.83 12.95
CA GLY A 38 -0.63 -4.82 12.32
C GLY A 38 0.79 -4.78 12.87
N TYR A 39 1.60 -5.67 12.38
CA TYR A 39 3.04 -5.68 12.65
C TYR A 39 3.81 -5.27 11.39
N THR A 40 5.01 -4.77 11.60
CA THR A 40 5.86 -4.24 10.54
C THR A 40 6.80 -5.33 10.03
N VAL A 41 6.90 -5.47 8.71
CA VAL A 41 7.86 -6.36 8.06
C VAL A 41 8.59 -5.59 6.96
N TYR A 42 9.87 -5.86 6.78
CA TYR A 42 10.70 -5.26 5.74
C TYR A 42 10.93 -6.24 4.59
N ALA A 43 10.93 -5.72 3.38
CA ALA A 43 11.32 -6.46 2.18
C ALA A 43 12.25 -5.60 1.33
N ASP A 44 13.42 -6.12 0.98
CA ASP A 44 14.39 -5.42 0.17
C ASP A 44 14.38 -5.97 -1.25
N PHE A 45 13.97 -5.15 -2.21
CA PHE A 45 13.88 -5.49 -3.63
C PHE A 45 15.07 -4.91 -4.39
N GLU A 46 15.44 -5.54 -5.48
CA GLU A 46 16.44 -4.98 -6.41
C GLU A 46 15.89 -3.74 -7.12
N LYS A 47 14.62 -3.82 -7.55
CA LYS A 47 13.86 -2.70 -8.15
C LYS A 47 12.47 -2.65 -7.55
N ALA A 48 12.04 -1.47 -7.07
CA ALA A 48 10.69 -1.27 -6.55
C ALA A 48 9.64 -1.02 -7.64
N GLY A 49 10.07 -0.76 -8.88
CA GLY A 49 9.19 -0.61 -10.05
C GLY A 49 8.15 0.52 -9.95
N GLY A 50 8.23 1.41 -8.97
CA GLY A 50 7.27 2.49 -8.78
C GLY A 50 6.18 2.21 -7.75
N ILE A 51 6.35 1.17 -6.91
CA ILE A 51 5.44 0.94 -5.78
C ILE A 51 5.41 2.16 -4.85
N LYS A 52 4.24 2.49 -4.34
CA LYS A 52 4.02 3.69 -3.53
C LYS A 52 3.57 3.33 -2.12
N PRO A 53 3.75 4.23 -1.14
CA PRO A 53 3.07 4.12 0.13
C PRO A 53 1.56 3.98 -0.07
N LYS A 54 0.90 3.21 0.80
CA LYS A 54 -0.51 2.81 0.75
C LYS A 54 -0.86 1.78 -0.35
N ALA A 55 0.10 1.30 -1.14
CA ALA A 55 -0.14 0.17 -2.03
C ALA A 55 -0.59 -1.05 -1.24
N MET A 56 -1.48 -1.86 -1.81
CA MET A 56 -2.00 -3.06 -1.17
C MET A 56 -0.93 -4.14 -1.02
N VAL A 57 -1.02 -4.89 0.07
CA VAL A 57 -0.31 -6.16 0.24
C VAL A 57 -1.35 -7.27 0.18
N GLU A 58 -1.19 -8.19 -0.75
CA GLU A 58 -2.13 -9.29 -0.99
C GLU A 58 -1.49 -10.65 -0.73
N MET A 59 -2.28 -11.58 -0.20
CA MET A 59 -1.93 -12.99 -0.09
C MET A 59 -3.11 -13.81 -0.63
N ALA A 60 -2.85 -14.69 -1.59
CA ALA A 60 -3.88 -15.48 -2.25
C ALA A 60 -5.04 -14.64 -2.84
N GLY A 61 -4.77 -13.40 -3.27
CA GLY A 61 -5.78 -12.50 -3.82
C GLY A 61 -6.60 -11.73 -2.78
N VAL A 62 -6.28 -11.89 -1.49
CA VAL A 62 -6.93 -11.17 -0.38
C VAL A 62 -5.97 -10.11 0.17
N GLU A 63 -6.49 -8.92 0.45
CA GLU A 63 -5.71 -7.86 1.07
C GLU A 63 -5.41 -8.19 2.53
N VAL A 64 -4.13 -8.29 2.86
CA VAL A 64 -3.61 -8.66 4.19
C VAL A 64 -2.76 -7.56 4.82
N GLY A 65 -2.61 -6.43 4.16
CA GLY A 65 -1.82 -5.33 4.66
C GLY A 65 -1.63 -4.20 3.65
N THR A 66 -0.76 -3.28 3.98
CA THR A 66 -0.43 -2.12 3.13
C THR A 66 1.06 -1.79 3.19
N VAL A 67 1.56 -1.15 2.14
CA VAL A 67 2.89 -0.55 2.12
C VAL A 67 2.87 0.72 2.98
N LYS A 68 3.71 0.79 4.00
CA LYS A 68 3.84 1.95 4.87
C LYS A 68 4.82 2.97 4.32
N SER A 69 5.99 2.54 3.90
CA SER A 69 7.02 3.41 3.32
C SER A 69 7.89 2.68 2.31
N VAL A 70 8.53 3.46 1.45
CA VAL A 70 9.52 2.97 0.47
C VAL A 70 10.77 3.83 0.60
N GLY A 71 11.92 3.21 0.76
CA GLY A 71 13.21 3.86 0.91
C GLY A 71 14.31 3.13 0.14
N ILE A 72 15.53 3.62 0.27
CA ILE A 72 16.74 2.99 -0.30
C ILE A 72 17.65 2.56 0.84
N THR A 73 18.19 1.36 0.76
CA THR A 73 19.20 0.84 1.67
C THR A 73 20.59 1.37 1.31
N ASN A 74 21.57 1.21 2.23
CA ASN A 74 22.96 1.56 1.96
C ASN A 74 23.56 0.79 0.77
N ASP A 75 23.02 -0.38 0.47
CA ASP A 75 23.42 -1.25 -0.67
C ASP A 75 22.65 -0.91 -1.95
N TYR A 76 22.00 0.26 -2.00
CA TYR A 76 21.20 0.74 -3.13
C TYR A 76 20.04 -0.19 -3.54
N ARG A 77 19.50 -0.96 -2.61
CA ARG A 77 18.28 -1.75 -2.82
C ARG A 77 17.06 -0.98 -2.34
N ALA A 78 15.93 -1.22 -2.96
CA ALA A 78 14.68 -0.62 -2.54
C ALA A 78 14.13 -1.35 -1.30
N ARG A 79 14.09 -0.68 -0.16
CA ARG A 79 13.45 -1.19 1.05
C ARG A 79 12.00 -0.77 1.12
N VAL A 80 11.14 -1.75 1.19
CA VAL A 80 9.70 -1.54 1.35
C VAL A 80 9.31 -1.98 2.77
N GLU A 81 8.72 -1.06 3.51
CA GLU A 81 8.16 -1.30 4.83
C GLU A 81 6.68 -1.67 4.67
N LEU A 82 6.32 -2.85 5.12
CA LEU A 82 4.98 -3.41 5.02
C LEU A 82 4.33 -3.41 6.40
N THR A 83 3.05 -3.03 6.47
CA THR A 83 2.20 -3.28 7.64
C THR A 83 1.31 -4.46 7.32
N ILE A 84 1.42 -5.53 8.06
CA ILE A 84 0.66 -6.78 7.89
C ILE A 84 -0.36 -6.89 9.02
N ASP A 85 -1.58 -7.28 8.70
CA ASP A 85 -2.66 -7.47 9.68
C ASP A 85 -2.25 -8.48 10.75
N LYS A 86 -2.64 -8.25 12.02
CA LYS A 86 -2.25 -9.08 13.18
C LYS A 86 -2.63 -10.54 13.06
N ASP A 87 -3.72 -10.82 12.35
CA ASP A 87 -4.26 -12.17 12.19
C ASP A 87 -3.47 -13.00 11.18
N ILE A 88 -2.62 -12.36 10.38
CA ILE A 88 -1.80 -13.00 9.35
C ILE A 88 -0.39 -13.20 9.89
N LYS A 89 0.07 -14.44 9.88
CA LYS A 89 1.43 -14.79 10.29
C LYS A 89 2.25 -15.18 9.07
N LEU A 90 3.37 -14.49 8.87
CA LEU A 90 4.28 -14.76 7.78
C LEU A 90 5.37 -15.72 8.19
N GLN A 91 5.61 -16.73 7.39
CA GLN A 91 6.71 -17.67 7.55
C GLN A 91 8.03 -17.04 7.10
N GLU A 92 9.15 -17.51 7.66
CA GLU A 92 10.49 -16.98 7.36
C GLU A 92 10.88 -17.16 5.89
N ASP A 93 10.36 -18.20 5.24
CA ASP A 93 10.54 -18.54 3.82
C ASP A 93 9.41 -18.01 2.92
N ALA A 94 8.59 -17.06 3.40
CA ALA A 94 7.64 -16.36 2.57
C ALA A 94 8.33 -15.50 1.51
N ILE A 95 7.73 -15.42 0.33
CA ILE A 95 8.25 -14.66 -0.81
C ILE A 95 7.41 -13.40 -1.00
N ALA A 96 8.05 -12.23 -1.10
CA ALA A 96 7.39 -10.99 -1.45
C ALA A 96 7.70 -10.63 -2.91
N SER A 97 6.67 -10.48 -3.73
CA SER A 97 6.78 -10.14 -5.15
C SER A 97 6.05 -8.83 -5.44
N ILE A 98 6.67 -7.91 -6.17
CA ILE A 98 5.99 -6.72 -6.65
C ILE A 98 5.32 -7.05 -7.98
N LYS A 99 4.00 -6.88 -8.05
CA LYS A 99 3.19 -7.15 -9.23
C LYS A 99 2.34 -5.96 -9.62
N THR A 100 1.90 -5.93 -10.87
CA THR A 100 1.01 -4.90 -11.42
C THR A 100 -0.38 -5.50 -11.64
N LYS A 101 -1.43 -4.78 -11.25
CA LYS A 101 -2.82 -5.18 -11.55
C LYS A 101 -3.11 -4.98 -13.03
N GLY A 102 -3.12 -6.09 -13.78
CA GLY A 102 -3.24 -6.07 -15.23
C GLY A 102 -1.97 -5.56 -15.92
N LEU A 103 -2.10 -5.00 -17.12
CA LEU A 103 -0.95 -4.55 -17.94
C LEU A 103 -0.49 -3.12 -17.60
N ILE A 104 -1.39 -2.28 -17.09
CA ILE A 104 -1.16 -0.83 -16.88
C ILE A 104 -1.69 -0.38 -15.50
N GLY A 105 -1.99 -1.30 -14.60
CA GLY A 105 -2.60 -1.01 -13.30
C GLY A 105 -1.61 -0.56 -12.22
N GLU A 106 -2.16 -0.32 -11.04
CA GLU A 106 -1.36 0.00 -9.86
C GLU A 106 -0.52 -1.20 -9.43
N GLN A 107 0.64 -0.92 -8.87
CA GLN A 107 1.49 -1.95 -8.30
C GLN A 107 1.07 -2.30 -6.88
N PHE A 108 1.21 -3.55 -6.53
CA PHE A 108 0.94 -4.09 -5.22
C PHE A 108 2.01 -5.12 -4.84
N VAL A 109 2.10 -5.44 -3.56
CA VAL A 109 2.99 -6.50 -3.08
C VAL A 109 2.16 -7.77 -2.92
N GLN A 110 2.55 -8.82 -3.61
CA GLN A 110 1.99 -10.15 -3.39
C GLN A 110 2.90 -10.92 -2.46
N ILE A 111 2.33 -11.51 -1.39
CA ILE A 111 3.04 -12.41 -0.51
C ILE A 111 2.60 -13.84 -0.82
N SER A 112 3.56 -14.69 -1.11
CA SER A 112 3.36 -16.13 -1.20
C SER A 112 3.80 -16.74 0.11
N PRO A 113 2.92 -17.47 0.82
CA PRO A 113 3.28 -18.10 2.08
C PRO A 113 4.36 -19.16 1.87
N GLY A 114 5.22 -19.32 2.85
CA GLY A 114 6.22 -20.39 2.88
C GLY A 114 5.70 -21.67 3.53
N GLY A 115 6.58 -22.61 3.74
CA GLY A 115 6.31 -23.88 4.45
C GLY A 115 7.04 -24.01 5.78
N SER A 116 7.79 -22.99 6.20
CA SER A 116 8.55 -23.01 7.46
C SER A 116 7.64 -22.88 8.68
N ASP A 117 7.96 -23.59 9.74
CA ASP A 117 7.33 -23.43 11.05
C ASP A 117 7.79 -22.15 11.77
N THR A 118 8.87 -21.54 11.31
CA THR A 118 9.42 -20.30 11.88
C THR A 118 8.69 -19.09 11.29
N LEU A 119 8.22 -18.21 12.18
CA LEU A 119 7.48 -16.99 11.80
C LEU A 119 8.39 -15.77 11.82
N ILE A 120 8.11 -14.82 10.95
CA ILE A 120 8.77 -13.51 10.94
C ILE A 120 8.21 -12.69 12.11
N PRO A 121 9.08 -12.21 13.04
CA PRO A 121 8.65 -11.34 14.13
C PRO A 121 8.34 -9.93 13.64
N ASP A 122 7.71 -9.11 14.50
CA ASP A 122 7.57 -7.68 14.26
C ASP A 122 8.94 -7.03 14.06
N GLY A 123 9.08 -6.19 13.02
CA GLY A 123 10.37 -5.63 12.61
C GLY A 123 11.28 -6.61 11.86
N GLY A 124 10.81 -7.83 11.59
CA GLY A 124 11.56 -8.82 10.83
C GLY A 124 11.61 -8.50 9.33
N LYS A 125 12.33 -9.35 8.59
CA LYS A 125 12.57 -9.15 7.16
C LYS A 125 12.22 -10.39 6.37
N ILE A 126 11.50 -10.20 5.26
CA ILE A 126 11.32 -11.22 4.23
C ILE A 126 12.63 -11.35 3.46
N ARG A 127 13.16 -12.56 3.38
CA ARG A 127 14.46 -12.83 2.76
C ARG A 127 14.36 -12.95 1.25
N GLU A 128 13.29 -13.59 0.77
CA GLU A 128 13.09 -13.86 -0.64
C GLU A 128 12.17 -12.80 -1.24
N THR A 129 12.67 -12.08 -2.24
CA THR A 129 11.95 -11.01 -2.91
C THR A 129 12.09 -11.11 -4.42
N GLU A 130 10.98 -10.86 -5.11
CA GLU A 130 10.94 -10.77 -6.56
C GLU A 130 10.60 -9.32 -6.96
N SER A 131 11.51 -8.72 -7.73
CA SER A 131 11.31 -7.34 -8.21
C SER A 131 10.21 -7.24 -9.26
N ALA A 132 9.67 -6.03 -9.43
CA ALA A 132 8.70 -5.75 -10.49
C ALA A 132 9.27 -6.11 -11.87
N ILE A 133 8.45 -6.73 -12.70
CA ILE A 133 8.79 -7.02 -14.09
C ILE A 133 8.47 -5.79 -14.93
N ASP A 134 9.48 -5.18 -15.53
CA ASP A 134 9.31 -4.12 -16.52
C ASP A 134 8.96 -4.72 -17.89
N ILE A 135 7.70 -4.59 -18.28
CA ILE A 135 7.22 -5.07 -19.59
C ILE A 135 7.98 -4.37 -20.72
N GLU A 136 8.32 -3.09 -20.55
CA GLU A 136 9.10 -2.31 -21.53
C GLU A 136 10.50 -2.92 -21.72
N GLU A 137 11.15 -3.35 -20.64
CA GLU A 137 12.46 -4.03 -20.70
C GLU A 137 12.35 -5.37 -21.44
N LEU A 138 11.28 -6.13 -21.19
CA LEU A 138 11.03 -7.40 -21.87
C LEU A 138 10.77 -7.20 -23.37
N ILE A 139 9.94 -6.22 -23.74
CA ILE A 139 9.67 -5.89 -25.14
C ILE A 139 10.96 -5.39 -25.82
N SER A 140 11.71 -4.53 -25.16
CA SER A 140 13.00 -4.04 -25.68
C SER A 140 13.98 -5.18 -25.90
N LYS A 141 14.11 -6.11 -24.96
CA LYS A 141 14.95 -7.31 -25.13
C LYS A 141 14.48 -8.21 -26.27
N TYR A 142 13.14 -8.35 -26.43
CA TYR A 142 12.60 -9.17 -27.51
C TYR A 142 12.77 -8.53 -28.89
N VAL A 143 12.57 -7.21 -28.99
CA VAL A 143 12.66 -6.48 -30.28
C VAL A 143 14.11 -6.18 -30.67
N PHE A 144 14.94 -5.80 -29.70
CA PHE A 144 16.32 -5.37 -29.92
C PHE A 144 17.37 -6.38 -29.42
N GLY A 145 16.97 -7.40 -28.70
CA GLY A 145 17.86 -8.34 -28.01
C GLY A 145 18.42 -9.46 -28.86
N LYS A 146 18.68 -9.19 -30.12
CA LYS A 146 19.61 -10.00 -30.88
C LYS A 146 20.98 -9.29 -30.90
N VAL A 147 21.67 -9.39 -29.82
CA VAL A 147 23.14 -9.37 -29.82
C VAL A 147 23.62 -10.34 -28.76
#